data_16d5c81474786f0f14a6a07049a272a2
#
_entry.id   16d5c81474786f0f14a6a07049a272a2
#
_cell.length_a   1.000
_cell.length_b   1.000
_cell.length_c   1.000
_cell.angle_alpha   90.00
_cell.angle_beta   90.00
_cell.angle_gamma   90.00
#
_symmetry.space_group_name_H-M   'P 1'
#
loop_
_entity.id
_entity.type
_entity.pdbx_description
1 polymer ?
#
loop_
_entity_poly.entity_id
_entity_poly.type
_entity_poly.pdbx_seq_one_letter_code
_entity_poly.pdbx_strand_id
1 'polypeptide(L)'
;LQLAQECYEKHKVLTYPRTDSRYLPEDYLGKVYGIVGTVAEQNPEFAPFARDILDNKRIKPNRRVFDTKKVSDHFAIIPTGKMEKLTGDAQKLLEMVMARFLAVFFPAAVFEDTRRTTLITHQDGVTDAFLTTGRVLVEPGWQAVYGRKAGTSSKEELVPVRDGEQAALREIEIRNAMTKPPARYNEATLLAAMEGAGKLVHDEELAAAMSERGLGTPATRASIIEGLISQEYIVRDGRELLATRRGIELIALLERIGLKTLTSPSLTGEWEYKLKQMEQAALPRDSFMEGIKTLTGEIVKRVKDFREAQQQVELPEMELDCPSCHALGLKNTLDAVSCRSCKFSIRKVISGRDMTDEELKTLIVDGRTGILHGFTSRFGKPFEAGLELNDKFRATLYFPAREEDEAAGVEEAVKVASVAIPDMGEHDVMETAKAWKIPSLTLGKEHAAVSVSRTILGREIPLDQVLKILAEGKSDLMKGFISQRTKRPFDAYLVFNAKTGKIGFEFPPRERKYPAK
;
A
#
# COMPACT_ATOMS: atom_id res chain seq x y z
N LEU A 1 2.41 12.72 -9.48
CA LEU A 1 2.01 14.14 -9.50
C LEU A 1 3.20 15.06 -9.76
N GLN A 2 4.33 14.89 -9.06
CA GLN A 2 5.53 15.71 -9.24
C GLN A 2 6.04 15.67 -10.70
N LEU A 3 6.10 14.48 -11.30
CA LEU A 3 6.46 14.32 -12.72
C LEU A 3 5.47 15.02 -13.66
N ALA A 4 4.17 14.95 -13.38
CA ALA A 4 3.16 15.64 -14.17
C ALA A 4 3.29 17.18 -14.04
N GLN A 5 3.62 17.66 -12.85
CA GLN A 5 3.91 19.07 -12.61
C GLN A 5 5.15 19.52 -13.40
N GLU A 6 6.21 18.73 -13.43
CA GLU A 6 7.42 19.00 -14.22
C GLU A 6 7.10 19.02 -15.72
N CYS A 7 6.31 18.08 -16.22
CA CYS A 7 5.84 18.05 -17.63
C CYS A 7 5.03 19.29 -17.99
N TYR A 8 4.25 19.84 -17.06
CA TYR A 8 3.48 21.07 -17.25
C TYR A 8 4.36 22.34 -17.13
N GLU A 9 5.10 22.47 -16.03
CA GLU A 9 5.80 23.73 -15.71
C GLU A 9 7.08 23.93 -16.50
N LYS A 10 7.91 22.90 -16.59
CA LYS A 10 9.24 22.97 -17.21
C LYS A 10 9.19 22.64 -18.70
N HIS A 11 8.60 21.51 -19.03
CA HIS A 11 8.60 20.99 -20.41
C HIS A 11 7.45 21.53 -21.26
N LYS A 12 6.34 21.96 -20.65
CA LYS A 12 5.14 22.47 -21.33
C LYS A 12 4.51 21.46 -22.30
N VAL A 13 4.66 20.14 -22.04
CA VAL A 13 4.18 19.06 -22.90
C VAL A 13 2.80 18.53 -22.49
N LEU A 14 2.38 18.80 -21.24
CA LEU A 14 1.06 18.45 -20.71
C LEU A 14 0.31 19.70 -20.25
N THR A 15 -1.01 19.60 -20.19
CA THR A 15 -1.88 20.59 -19.55
C THR A 15 -1.78 20.48 -18.02
N TYR A 16 -2.41 21.40 -17.29
CA TYR A 16 -2.33 21.47 -15.84
C TYR A 16 -2.75 20.15 -15.16
N PRO A 17 -1.92 19.54 -14.30
CA PRO A 17 -2.12 18.18 -13.84
C PRO A 17 -3.03 18.04 -12.62
N ARG A 18 -3.40 19.14 -11.94
CA ARG A 18 -4.25 19.09 -10.74
C ARG A 18 -5.68 19.45 -11.13
N THR A 19 -6.36 18.51 -11.75
CA THR A 19 -7.75 18.64 -12.18
C THR A 19 -8.51 17.36 -11.87
N ASP A 20 -9.79 17.48 -11.58
CA ASP A 20 -10.78 16.40 -11.48
C ASP A 20 -11.55 16.22 -12.79
N SER A 21 -11.50 17.22 -13.70
CA SER A 21 -12.18 17.15 -14.96
C SER A 21 -11.58 16.11 -15.91
N ARG A 22 -12.45 15.35 -16.55
CA ARG A 22 -12.15 14.39 -17.63
C ARG A 22 -12.59 14.89 -18.98
N TYR A 23 -13.04 16.14 -19.05
CA TYR A 23 -13.67 16.76 -20.20
C TYR A 23 -12.82 17.90 -20.73
N LEU A 24 -13.02 18.20 -21.99
CA LEU A 24 -12.47 19.36 -22.68
C LEU A 24 -13.59 20.38 -22.94
N PRO A 25 -13.28 21.70 -22.96
CA PRO A 25 -14.24 22.70 -23.44
C PRO A 25 -14.62 22.47 -24.90
N GLU A 26 -15.81 22.84 -25.29
CA GLU A 26 -16.33 22.63 -26.66
C GLU A 26 -15.50 23.37 -27.72
N ASP A 27 -14.93 24.53 -27.41
CA ASP A 27 -14.03 25.31 -28.26
C ASP A 27 -12.64 24.67 -28.46
N TYR A 28 -12.32 23.62 -27.68
CA TYR A 28 -11.04 22.91 -27.82
C TYR A 28 -11.01 21.95 -29.02
N LEU A 29 -12.12 21.72 -29.70
CA LEU A 29 -12.21 20.80 -30.82
C LEU A 29 -11.15 21.09 -31.92
N GLY A 30 -10.97 22.34 -32.31
CA GLY A 30 -9.97 22.75 -33.30
C GLY A 30 -8.54 22.54 -32.81
N LYS A 31 -8.27 22.83 -31.52
CA LYS A 31 -6.95 22.59 -30.89
C LYS A 31 -6.61 21.11 -30.86
N VAL A 32 -7.57 20.25 -30.59
CA VAL A 32 -7.39 18.79 -30.60
C VAL A 32 -6.97 18.28 -31.98
N TYR A 33 -7.56 18.80 -33.05
CA TYR A 33 -7.11 18.48 -34.40
C TYR A 33 -5.65 18.86 -34.63
N GLY A 34 -5.23 20.05 -34.18
CA GLY A 34 -3.83 20.49 -34.28
C GLY A 34 -2.88 19.60 -33.49
N ILE A 35 -3.25 19.22 -32.25
CA ILE A 35 -2.44 18.33 -31.43
C ILE A 35 -2.26 16.96 -32.08
N VAL A 36 -3.35 16.35 -32.57
CA VAL A 36 -3.30 15.05 -33.25
C VAL A 36 -2.49 15.13 -34.54
N GLY A 37 -2.59 16.25 -35.30
CA GLY A 37 -1.75 16.51 -36.48
C GLY A 37 -0.25 16.53 -36.12
N THR A 38 0.11 17.24 -35.08
CA THR A 38 1.51 17.28 -34.61
C THR A 38 2.01 15.90 -34.19
N VAL A 39 1.19 15.10 -33.51
CA VAL A 39 1.54 13.72 -33.13
C VAL A 39 1.75 12.86 -34.38
N ALA A 40 0.90 12.99 -35.41
CA ALA A 40 1.01 12.26 -36.68
C ALA A 40 2.32 12.55 -37.43
N GLU A 41 2.83 13.77 -37.30
CA GLU A 41 4.06 14.23 -37.97
C GLU A 41 5.33 13.93 -37.18
N GLN A 42 5.30 14.13 -35.85
CA GLN A 42 6.51 14.22 -35.04
C GLN A 42 6.72 13.08 -34.07
N ASN A 43 5.73 12.19 -33.85
CA ASN A 43 5.87 11.08 -32.94
C ASN A 43 5.75 9.74 -33.66
N PRO A 44 6.87 9.06 -34.02
CA PRO A 44 6.85 7.83 -34.81
C PRO A 44 6.03 6.69 -34.18
N GLU A 45 6.01 6.60 -32.86
CA GLU A 45 5.32 5.54 -32.12
C GLU A 45 3.80 5.69 -32.22
N PHE A 46 3.28 6.91 -32.04
CA PHE A 46 1.85 7.21 -32.06
C PHE A 46 1.34 7.71 -33.40
N ALA A 47 2.22 8.01 -34.37
CA ALA A 47 1.84 8.50 -35.68
C ALA A 47 0.81 7.62 -36.42
N PRO A 48 0.90 6.27 -36.43
CA PRO A 48 -0.10 5.44 -37.10
C PRO A 48 -1.50 5.65 -36.54
N PHE A 49 -1.64 5.77 -35.22
CA PHE A 49 -2.92 6.01 -34.56
C PHE A 49 -3.45 7.41 -34.80
N ALA A 50 -2.57 8.41 -34.76
CA ALA A 50 -2.92 9.80 -35.00
C ALA A 50 -3.43 10.00 -36.47
N ARG A 51 -2.76 9.38 -37.45
CA ARG A 51 -3.19 9.39 -38.86
C ARG A 51 -4.54 8.71 -39.04
N ASP A 52 -4.75 7.52 -38.46
CA ASP A 52 -6.03 6.83 -38.49
C ASP A 52 -7.18 7.71 -37.95
N ILE A 53 -6.93 8.46 -36.87
CA ILE A 53 -7.92 9.41 -36.31
C ILE A 53 -8.26 10.52 -37.30
N LEU A 54 -7.25 11.09 -37.99
CA LEU A 54 -7.43 12.19 -38.94
C LEU A 54 -8.10 11.71 -40.21
N ASP A 55 -7.60 10.62 -40.83
CA ASP A 55 -8.07 10.06 -42.09
C ASP A 55 -9.54 9.61 -42.00
N ASN A 56 -9.89 8.99 -40.88
CA ASN A 56 -11.25 8.52 -40.61
C ASN A 56 -12.15 9.58 -39.93
N LYS A 57 -11.68 10.83 -39.79
CA LYS A 57 -12.43 11.95 -39.20
C LYS A 57 -13.08 11.58 -37.86
N ARG A 58 -12.30 10.93 -36.96
CA ARG A 58 -12.81 10.40 -35.68
C ARG A 58 -13.03 11.48 -34.63
N ILE A 59 -12.42 12.64 -34.76
CA ILE A 59 -12.62 13.78 -33.85
C ILE A 59 -13.95 14.44 -34.19
N LYS A 60 -14.95 14.25 -33.34
CA LYS A 60 -16.31 14.79 -33.56
C LYS A 60 -16.78 15.47 -32.27
N PRO A 61 -17.67 16.48 -32.37
CA PRO A 61 -18.37 17.02 -31.21
C PRO A 61 -19.07 15.88 -30.46
N ASN A 62 -18.63 15.58 -29.25
CA ASN A 62 -19.15 14.49 -28.45
C ASN A 62 -19.13 14.89 -26.97
N ARG A 63 -20.29 14.95 -26.33
CA ARG A 63 -20.44 15.30 -24.92
C ARG A 63 -19.74 14.36 -23.93
N ARG A 64 -19.24 13.21 -24.37
CA ARG A 64 -18.38 12.33 -23.57
C ARG A 64 -16.94 12.83 -23.48
N VAL A 65 -16.54 13.75 -24.37
CA VAL A 65 -15.20 14.31 -24.45
C VAL A 65 -15.25 15.83 -24.30
N PHE A 66 -16.14 16.50 -25.02
CA PHE A 66 -16.28 17.96 -25.06
C PHE A 66 -17.57 18.37 -24.35
N ASP A 67 -17.45 18.84 -23.12
CA ASP A 67 -18.57 19.30 -22.30
C ASP A 67 -18.08 20.40 -21.36
N THR A 68 -18.25 21.65 -21.79
CA THR A 68 -17.79 22.84 -21.02
C THR A 68 -18.43 22.92 -19.63
N LYS A 69 -19.64 22.40 -19.45
CA LYS A 69 -20.34 22.43 -18.15
C LYS A 69 -19.73 21.51 -17.11
N LYS A 70 -18.93 20.51 -17.57
CA LYS A 70 -18.22 19.55 -16.71
C LYS A 70 -16.73 19.87 -16.56
N VAL A 71 -16.33 21.03 -17.02
CA VAL A 71 -15.00 21.58 -16.76
C VAL A 71 -15.13 22.55 -15.59
N SER A 72 -14.40 22.26 -14.52
CA SER A 72 -14.29 23.16 -13.37
C SER A 72 -13.23 24.26 -13.65
N ASP A 73 -12.29 24.47 -12.76
CA ASP A 73 -11.20 25.45 -12.93
C ASP A 73 -10.24 25.06 -14.05
N HIS A 74 -10.06 23.75 -14.29
CA HIS A 74 -9.15 23.19 -15.28
C HIS A 74 -9.80 22.01 -16.00
N PHE A 75 -9.53 21.89 -17.31
CA PHE A 75 -9.97 20.76 -18.11
C PHE A 75 -9.04 19.54 -17.98
N ALA A 76 -9.37 18.46 -18.68
CA ALA A 76 -8.63 17.19 -18.63
C ALA A 76 -7.15 17.33 -18.96
N ILE A 77 -6.32 16.43 -18.41
CA ILE A 77 -4.90 16.35 -18.71
C ILE A 77 -4.72 15.76 -20.11
N ILE A 78 -4.19 16.57 -21.04
CA ILE A 78 -3.89 16.17 -22.42
C ILE A 78 -2.50 16.66 -22.84
N PRO A 79 -1.90 16.10 -23.91
CA PRO A 79 -0.73 16.69 -24.55
C PRO A 79 -1.04 18.10 -25.06
N THR A 80 -0.06 18.99 -25.02
CA THR A 80 -0.22 20.37 -25.53
C THR A 80 0.03 20.49 -27.04
N GLY A 81 0.58 19.44 -27.66
CA GLY A 81 1.10 19.46 -29.02
C GLY A 81 2.59 19.82 -29.10
N LYS A 82 3.21 20.30 -28.02
CA LYS A 82 4.66 20.43 -27.99
C LYS A 82 5.29 19.05 -27.91
N MET A 83 6.16 18.74 -28.88
CA MET A 83 6.92 17.50 -28.91
C MET A 83 8.32 17.78 -28.40
N GLU A 84 8.63 17.19 -27.24
CA GLU A 84 9.94 17.23 -26.62
C GLU A 84 10.33 15.82 -26.17
N LYS A 85 11.54 15.39 -26.48
CA LYS A 85 12.05 14.09 -26.07
C LYS A 85 12.44 14.16 -24.61
N LEU A 86 11.60 13.60 -23.75
CA LEU A 86 11.86 13.45 -22.33
C LEU A 86 12.67 12.17 -22.05
N THR A 87 13.07 11.95 -20.82
CA THR A 87 13.80 10.74 -20.41
C THR A 87 13.19 10.13 -19.16
N GLY A 88 13.42 8.83 -18.97
CA GLY A 88 13.03 8.13 -17.75
C GLY A 88 11.52 8.10 -17.52
N ASP A 89 11.08 8.35 -16.29
CA ASP A 89 9.67 8.22 -15.92
C ASP A 89 8.78 9.38 -16.42
N ALA A 90 9.38 10.55 -16.72
CA ALA A 90 8.63 11.64 -17.34
C ALA A 90 8.21 11.30 -18.77
N GLN A 91 9.07 10.62 -19.54
CA GLN A 91 8.75 10.13 -20.88
C GLN A 91 7.61 9.10 -20.83
N LYS A 92 7.68 8.15 -19.92
CA LYS A 92 6.61 7.14 -19.74
C LYS A 92 5.27 7.77 -19.37
N LEU A 93 5.29 8.81 -18.51
CA LEU A 93 4.08 9.52 -18.16
C LEU A 93 3.48 10.23 -19.38
N LEU A 94 4.29 10.91 -20.18
CA LEU A 94 3.84 11.55 -21.40
C LEU A 94 3.23 10.53 -22.38
N GLU A 95 3.89 9.38 -22.58
CA GLU A 95 3.39 8.28 -23.41
C GLU A 95 2.05 7.74 -22.91
N MET A 96 1.89 7.55 -21.59
CA MET A 96 0.62 7.12 -21.00
C MET A 96 -0.51 8.12 -21.28
N VAL A 97 -0.23 9.43 -21.10
CA VAL A 97 -1.24 10.48 -21.38
C VAL A 97 -1.56 10.55 -22.86
N MET A 98 -0.55 10.45 -23.73
CA MET A 98 -0.72 10.44 -25.18
C MET A 98 -1.54 9.24 -25.65
N ALA A 99 -1.20 8.05 -25.18
CA ALA A 99 -1.98 6.84 -25.47
C ALA A 99 -3.45 7.01 -25.05
N ARG A 100 -3.69 7.52 -23.84
CA ARG A 100 -5.05 7.77 -23.35
C ARG A 100 -5.78 8.82 -24.20
N PHE A 101 -5.12 9.91 -24.53
CA PHE A 101 -5.66 10.99 -25.36
C PHE A 101 -6.09 10.50 -26.75
N LEU A 102 -5.25 9.72 -27.44
CA LEU A 102 -5.58 9.17 -28.74
C LEU A 102 -6.69 8.11 -28.65
N ALA A 103 -6.62 7.22 -27.65
CA ALA A 103 -7.60 6.15 -27.45
C ALA A 103 -9.04 6.65 -27.31
N VAL A 104 -9.24 7.88 -26.79
CA VAL A 104 -10.57 8.48 -26.62
C VAL A 104 -11.29 8.68 -27.97
N PHE A 105 -10.56 8.84 -29.07
CA PHE A 105 -11.12 9.05 -30.42
C PHE A 105 -11.30 7.76 -31.22
N PHE A 106 -10.85 6.62 -30.66
CA PHE A 106 -11.06 5.32 -31.29
C PHE A 106 -12.47 4.77 -31.00
N PRO A 107 -12.98 3.86 -31.84
CA PRO A 107 -14.24 3.17 -31.59
C PRO A 107 -14.13 2.27 -30.36
N ALA A 108 -15.26 1.81 -29.86
CA ALA A 108 -15.31 0.83 -28.78
C ALA A 108 -14.64 -0.49 -29.22
N ALA A 109 -14.00 -1.17 -28.28
CA ALA A 109 -13.55 -2.54 -28.50
C ALA A 109 -14.78 -3.49 -28.59
N VAL A 110 -14.75 -4.43 -29.52
CA VAL A 110 -15.80 -5.42 -29.73
C VAL A 110 -15.30 -6.78 -29.24
N PHE A 111 -16.09 -7.41 -28.39
CA PHE A 111 -15.81 -8.74 -27.86
C PHE A 111 -16.89 -9.71 -28.28
N GLU A 112 -16.49 -10.93 -28.56
CA GLU A 112 -17.39 -12.06 -28.67
C GLU A 112 -17.42 -12.81 -27.35
N ASP A 113 -18.59 -12.85 -26.70
CA ASP A 113 -18.82 -13.53 -25.44
C ASP A 113 -19.52 -14.86 -25.72
N THR A 114 -18.81 -15.97 -25.49
CA THR A 114 -19.36 -17.32 -25.61
C THR A 114 -19.80 -17.82 -24.25
N ARG A 115 -21.03 -18.33 -24.18
CA ARG A 115 -21.59 -18.98 -23.01
C ARG A 115 -22.01 -20.40 -23.39
N ARG A 116 -21.42 -21.41 -22.77
CA ARG A 116 -21.71 -22.82 -22.98
C ARG A 116 -22.24 -23.44 -21.70
N THR A 117 -23.36 -24.13 -21.77
CA THR A 117 -23.89 -24.94 -20.67
C THR A 117 -23.70 -26.42 -21.02
N THR A 118 -22.95 -27.15 -20.20
CA THR A 118 -22.77 -28.60 -20.33
C THR A 118 -23.69 -29.25 -19.30
N LEU A 119 -24.58 -30.12 -19.77
CA LEU A 119 -25.49 -30.88 -18.92
C LEU A 119 -24.94 -32.28 -18.66
N ILE A 120 -24.90 -32.69 -17.41
CA ILE A 120 -24.45 -34.02 -16.99
C ILE A 120 -25.62 -34.68 -16.27
N THR A 121 -26.20 -35.74 -16.87
CA THR A 121 -27.29 -36.48 -16.27
C THR A 121 -26.73 -37.70 -15.54
N HIS A 122 -27.02 -37.82 -14.26
CA HIS A 122 -26.62 -38.92 -13.39
C HIS A 122 -27.52 -40.15 -13.60
N GLN A 123 -27.11 -41.27 -13.05
CA GLN A 123 -27.86 -42.53 -13.16
C GLN A 123 -29.25 -42.50 -12.47
N ASP A 124 -29.41 -41.63 -11.47
CA ASP A 124 -30.66 -41.37 -10.74
C ASP A 124 -31.60 -40.39 -11.48
N GLY A 125 -31.21 -39.91 -12.66
CA GLY A 125 -31.96 -38.96 -13.47
C GLY A 125 -31.77 -37.49 -13.10
N VAL A 126 -30.96 -37.16 -12.08
CA VAL A 126 -30.61 -35.78 -11.73
C VAL A 126 -29.65 -35.22 -12.77
N THR A 127 -29.87 -33.98 -13.18
CA THR A 127 -29.01 -33.30 -14.17
C THR A 127 -28.36 -32.09 -13.56
N ASP A 128 -27.03 -32.06 -13.59
CA ASP A 128 -26.24 -30.92 -13.21
C ASP A 128 -25.83 -30.09 -14.44
N ALA A 129 -25.85 -28.79 -14.29
CA ALA A 129 -25.52 -27.84 -15.33
C ALA A 129 -24.19 -27.09 -15.04
N PHE A 130 -23.22 -27.26 -15.90
CA PHE A 130 -21.90 -26.60 -15.80
C PHE A 130 -21.80 -25.46 -16.81
N LEU A 131 -21.63 -24.23 -16.31
CA LEU A 131 -21.49 -23.05 -17.14
C LEU A 131 -20.02 -22.75 -17.43
N THR A 132 -19.67 -22.71 -18.70
CA THR A 132 -18.36 -22.25 -19.18
C THR A 132 -18.54 -20.94 -19.95
N THR A 133 -17.70 -19.94 -19.67
CA THR A 133 -17.73 -18.64 -20.35
C THR A 133 -16.36 -18.33 -20.96
N GLY A 134 -16.36 -17.85 -22.18
CA GLY A 134 -15.17 -17.36 -22.88
C GLY A 134 -15.41 -15.99 -23.47
N ARG A 135 -14.34 -15.23 -23.66
CA ARG A 135 -14.39 -13.90 -24.27
C ARG A 135 -13.19 -13.71 -25.19
N VAL A 136 -13.45 -13.40 -26.45
CA VAL A 136 -12.43 -13.13 -27.47
C VAL A 136 -12.56 -11.68 -27.93
N LEU A 137 -11.43 -10.97 -28.07
CA LEU A 137 -11.38 -9.63 -28.63
C LEU A 137 -11.46 -9.72 -30.17
N VAL A 138 -12.59 -9.33 -30.75
CA VAL A 138 -12.82 -9.37 -32.21
C VAL A 138 -12.26 -8.11 -32.86
N GLU A 139 -12.66 -6.94 -32.35
CA GLU A 139 -12.15 -5.65 -32.82
C GLU A 139 -11.48 -4.92 -31.65
N PRO A 140 -10.19 -4.59 -31.76
CA PRO A 140 -9.48 -3.97 -30.66
C PRO A 140 -9.95 -2.56 -30.33
N GLY A 141 -10.52 -1.82 -31.31
CA GLY A 141 -10.97 -0.46 -31.10
C GLY A 141 -9.91 0.40 -30.40
N TRP A 142 -10.28 1.12 -29.34
CA TRP A 142 -9.37 1.93 -28.55
C TRP A 142 -8.21 1.15 -27.90
N GLN A 143 -8.35 -0.16 -27.72
CA GLN A 143 -7.31 -0.99 -27.13
C GLN A 143 -6.11 -1.20 -28.07
N ALA A 144 -6.28 -0.95 -29.38
CA ALA A 144 -5.19 -0.98 -30.34
C ALA A 144 -4.07 -0.01 -29.98
N VAL A 145 -4.42 1.17 -29.44
CA VAL A 145 -3.45 2.19 -29.01
C VAL A 145 -2.54 1.68 -27.87
N TYR A 146 -3.02 0.70 -27.10
CA TYR A 146 -2.26 0.03 -26.01
C TYR A 146 -1.62 -1.29 -26.46
N GLY A 147 -1.52 -1.52 -27.78
CA GLY A 147 -0.86 -2.69 -28.35
C GLY A 147 -1.67 -3.98 -28.34
N ARG A 148 -2.96 -3.95 -27.95
CA ARG A 148 -3.83 -5.14 -28.03
C ARG A 148 -4.26 -5.40 -29.46
N LYS A 149 -4.21 -6.67 -29.86
CA LYS A 149 -4.58 -7.16 -31.20
C LYS A 149 -5.84 -8.01 -31.12
N ALA A 150 -6.58 -8.07 -32.23
CA ALA A 150 -7.69 -9.02 -32.38
C ALA A 150 -7.20 -10.46 -32.15
N GLY A 151 -8.07 -11.33 -31.63
CA GLY A 151 -7.72 -12.72 -31.29
C GLY A 151 -7.00 -12.87 -29.94
N THR A 152 -6.67 -11.79 -29.23
CA THR A 152 -6.13 -11.91 -27.87
C THR A 152 -7.24 -12.28 -26.88
N SER A 153 -7.23 -13.51 -26.42
CA SER A 153 -8.07 -13.98 -25.33
C SER A 153 -7.45 -13.60 -23.98
N SER A 154 -8.27 -13.20 -23.02
CA SER A 154 -7.80 -12.91 -21.66
C SER A 154 -7.73 -14.15 -20.76
N LYS A 155 -8.28 -15.26 -21.20
CA LYS A 155 -8.29 -16.61 -20.59
C LYS A 155 -8.65 -17.61 -21.67
N GLU A 156 -8.33 -18.86 -21.45
CA GLU A 156 -8.48 -20.02 -22.33
C GLU A 156 -9.54 -19.86 -23.42
N GLU A 157 -9.09 -19.92 -24.66
CA GLU A 157 -9.96 -19.92 -25.84
C GLU A 157 -10.87 -21.14 -25.78
N LEU A 158 -12.20 -20.92 -25.79
CA LEU A 158 -13.13 -22.04 -25.79
C LEU A 158 -13.09 -22.72 -27.16
N VAL A 159 -12.88 -24.02 -27.14
CA VAL A 159 -13.03 -24.84 -28.35
C VAL A 159 -14.46 -24.70 -28.87
N PRO A 160 -14.65 -24.41 -30.17
CA PRO A 160 -15.98 -24.37 -30.75
C PRO A 160 -16.69 -25.73 -30.61
N VAL A 161 -17.93 -25.71 -30.16
CA VAL A 161 -18.78 -26.91 -30.03
C VAL A 161 -20.14 -26.61 -30.69
N ARG A 162 -20.81 -27.65 -31.16
CA ARG A 162 -22.15 -27.56 -31.69
C ARG A 162 -23.20 -27.77 -30.60
N ASP A 163 -24.37 -27.19 -30.78
CA ASP A 163 -25.48 -27.44 -29.87
C ASP A 163 -25.87 -28.92 -29.95
N GLY A 164 -26.07 -29.56 -28.77
CA GLY A 164 -26.31 -30.98 -28.65
C GLY A 164 -25.09 -31.89 -28.82
N GLU A 165 -23.88 -31.35 -28.98
CA GLU A 165 -22.67 -32.18 -29.04
C GLU A 165 -22.42 -32.89 -27.72
N GLN A 166 -22.12 -34.20 -27.79
CA GLN A 166 -21.82 -34.99 -26.61
C GLN A 166 -20.35 -34.82 -26.20
N ALA A 167 -20.16 -34.56 -24.91
CA ALA A 167 -18.84 -34.46 -24.30
C ALA A 167 -18.60 -35.61 -23.31
N ALA A 168 -17.41 -36.21 -23.33
CA ALA A 168 -17.02 -37.19 -22.33
C ALA A 168 -16.52 -36.49 -21.07
N LEU A 169 -17.18 -36.70 -19.95
CA LEU A 169 -16.71 -36.26 -18.65
C LEU A 169 -15.47 -37.05 -18.24
N ARG A 170 -14.38 -36.37 -17.95
CA ARG A 170 -13.14 -37.01 -17.47
C ARG A 170 -13.00 -36.89 -15.96
N GLU A 171 -13.26 -35.71 -15.41
CA GLU A 171 -13.05 -35.41 -14.00
C GLU A 171 -13.98 -34.28 -13.54
N ILE A 172 -14.44 -34.37 -12.30
CA ILE A 172 -15.13 -33.28 -11.58
C ILE A 172 -14.32 -32.97 -10.34
N GLU A 173 -13.92 -31.72 -10.18
CA GLU A 173 -13.21 -31.23 -9.00
C GLU A 173 -14.11 -30.33 -8.17
N ILE A 174 -14.25 -30.63 -6.88
CA ILE A 174 -14.93 -29.76 -5.94
C ILE A 174 -13.89 -28.81 -5.32
N ARG A 175 -14.00 -27.54 -5.62
CA ARG A 175 -13.13 -26.50 -5.02
C ARG A 175 -13.84 -25.77 -3.92
N ASN A 176 -13.41 -26.00 -2.69
CA ASN A 176 -13.85 -25.20 -1.56
C ASN A 176 -13.18 -23.83 -1.66
N ALA A 177 -13.99 -22.77 -1.66
CA ALA A 177 -13.50 -21.40 -1.70
C ALA A 177 -14.13 -20.58 -0.58
N MET A 178 -13.37 -19.67 -0.03
CA MET A 178 -13.87 -18.68 0.91
C MET A 178 -14.09 -17.34 0.21
N THR A 179 -15.11 -16.62 0.61
CA THR A 179 -15.31 -15.24 0.17
C THR A 179 -14.14 -14.37 0.61
N LYS A 180 -13.75 -13.44 -0.24
CA LYS A 180 -12.71 -12.48 0.08
C LYS A 180 -13.34 -11.19 0.60
N PRO A 181 -12.73 -10.51 1.57
CA PRO A 181 -13.18 -9.18 1.98
C PRO A 181 -13.06 -8.19 0.80
N PRO A 182 -13.76 -7.03 0.85
CA PRO A 182 -13.58 -5.98 -0.12
C PRO A 182 -12.10 -5.60 -0.26
N ALA A 183 -11.70 -5.22 -1.48
CA ALA A 183 -10.33 -4.77 -1.73
C ALA A 183 -10.00 -3.53 -0.89
N ARG A 184 -8.79 -3.46 -0.37
CA ARG A 184 -8.29 -2.27 0.33
C ARG A 184 -8.17 -1.09 -0.62
N TYR A 185 -8.15 0.11 -0.08
CA TYR A 185 -7.87 1.29 -0.89
C TYR A 185 -6.43 1.25 -1.43
N ASN A 186 -6.29 1.69 -2.66
CA ASN A 186 -5.04 2.17 -3.22
C ASN A 186 -5.13 3.69 -3.41
N GLU A 187 -4.05 4.35 -3.82
CA GLU A 187 -4.05 5.81 -3.99
C GLU A 187 -5.14 6.29 -4.97
N ALA A 188 -5.35 5.58 -6.08
CA ALA A 188 -6.35 5.96 -7.07
C ALA A 188 -7.78 5.80 -6.52
N THR A 189 -8.07 4.69 -5.83
CA THR A 189 -9.40 4.45 -5.25
C THR A 189 -9.68 5.34 -4.04
N LEU A 190 -8.64 5.70 -3.26
CA LEU A 190 -8.79 6.68 -2.17
C LEU A 190 -9.05 8.08 -2.72
N LEU A 191 -8.33 8.52 -3.75
CA LEU A 191 -8.62 9.78 -4.44
C LEU A 191 -10.05 9.83 -4.97
N ALA A 192 -10.52 8.75 -5.60
CA ALA A 192 -11.90 8.64 -6.09
C ALA A 192 -12.93 8.65 -4.93
N ALA A 193 -12.61 8.04 -3.79
CA ALA A 193 -13.47 8.08 -2.60
C ALA A 193 -13.51 9.49 -1.98
N MET A 194 -12.38 10.21 -1.96
CA MET A 194 -12.35 11.61 -1.51
C MET A 194 -13.16 12.51 -2.44
N GLU A 195 -13.06 12.33 -3.75
CA GLU A 195 -13.86 13.04 -4.75
C GLU A 195 -15.35 12.74 -4.58
N GLY A 196 -15.70 11.47 -4.41
CA GLY A 196 -17.07 10.99 -4.26
C GLY A 196 -17.60 11.00 -2.81
N ALA A 197 -16.96 11.68 -1.88
CA ALA A 197 -17.30 11.63 -0.44
C ALA A 197 -18.72 12.11 -0.11
N GLY A 198 -19.33 12.91 -0.96
CA GLY A 198 -20.74 13.28 -0.84
C GLY A 198 -21.70 12.08 -0.81
N LYS A 199 -21.34 10.96 -1.44
CA LYS A 199 -22.14 9.72 -1.40
C LYS A 199 -22.19 9.05 -0.01
N LEU A 200 -21.32 9.44 0.90
CA LEU A 200 -21.26 8.95 2.28
C LEU A 200 -22.06 9.83 3.24
N VAL A 201 -22.62 10.93 2.76
CA VAL A 201 -23.43 11.86 3.54
C VAL A 201 -24.90 11.53 3.32
N HIS A 202 -25.65 11.31 4.41
CA HIS A 202 -27.06 10.92 4.34
C HIS A 202 -28.02 12.08 4.07
N ASP A 203 -27.61 13.30 4.42
CA ASP A 203 -28.39 14.51 4.17
C ASP A 203 -28.23 14.94 2.71
N GLU A 204 -29.33 15.12 1.99
CA GLU A 204 -29.32 15.40 0.54
C GLU A 204 -28.73 16.78 0.21
N GLU A 205 -28.95 17.80 1.04
CA GLU A 205 -28.42 19.15 0.81
C GLU A 205 -26.90 19.18 1.05
N LEU A 206 -26.45 18.55 2.12
CA LEU A 206 -25.02 18.41 2.43
C LEU A 206 -24.31 17.49 1.42
N ALA A 207 -24.96 16.42 0.99
CA ALA A 207 -24.44 15.55 -0.07
C ALA A 207 -24.31 16.30 -1.40
N ALA A 208 -25.27 17.14 -1.75
CA ALA A 208 -25.23 17.99 -2.94
C ALA A 208 -24.09 19.02 -2.87
N ALA A 209 -23.90 19.67 -1.72
CA ALA A 209 -22.80 20.62 -1.50
C ALA A 209 -21.42 19.93 -1.61
N MET A 210 -21.30 18.72 -1.08
CA MET A 210 -20.08 17.93 -1.20
C MET A 210 -19.87 17.28 -2.57
N SER A 211 -20.93 17.05 -3.34
CA SER A 211 -20.80 16.41 -4.66
C SER A 211 -20.00 17.24 -5.66
N GLU A 212 -20.00 18.57 -5.48
CA GLU A 212 -19.26 19.50 -6.31
C GLU A 212 -17.75 19.52 -5.99
N ARG A 213 -17.35 19.27 -4.74
CA ARG A 213 -15.96 19.44 -4.28
C ARG A 213 -15.33 18.22 -3.62
N GLY A 214 -16.10 17.37 -2.95
CA GLY A 214 -15.61 16.21 -2.19
C GLY A 214 -14.79 16.58 -0.96
N LEU A 215 -13.97 15.67 -0.47
CA LEU A 215 -12.97 15.92 0.58
C LEU A 215 -11.67 16.43 -0.03
N GLY A 216 -11.33 17.68 0.29
CA GLY A 216 -10.21 18.38 -0.32
C GLY A 216 -10.46 18.74 -1.79
N THR A 217 -9.58 19.56 -2.34
CA THR A 217 -9.60 19.96 -3.76
C THR A 217 -8.68 19.08 -4.60
N PRO A 218 -8.79 19.06 -5.93
CA PRO A 218 -7.83 18.40 -6.80
C PRO A 218 -6.37 18.77 -6.52
N ALA A 219 -6.14 20.02 -6.08
CA ALA A 219 -4.81 20.50 -5.74
C ALA A 219 -4.28 19.96 -4.40
N THR A 220 -5.15 19.61 -3.45
CA THR A 220 -4.78 19.28 -2.07
C THR A 220 -4.91 17.80 -1.72
N ARG A 221 -5.75 17.01 -2.41
CA ARG A 221 -5.98 15.59 -2.08
C ARG A 221 -4.70 14.77 -2.01
N ALA A 222 -3.81 14.93 -3.00
CA ALA A 222 -2.55 14.19 -3.01
C ALA A 222 -1.64 14.57 -1.83
N SER A 223 -1.55 15.85 -1.48
CA SER A 223 -0.75 16.31 -0.34
C SER A 223 -1.34 15.88 1.00
N ILE A 224 -2.66 15.76 1.12
CA ILE A 224 -3.33 15.18 2.30
C ILE A 224 -2.94 13.72 2.47
N ILE A 225 -3.00 12.91 1.41
CA ILE A 225 -2.59 11.48 1.46
C ILE A 225 -1.11 11.37 1.84
N GLU A 226 -0.22 12.14 1.21
CA GLU A 226 1.20 12.15 1.56
C GLU A 226 1.44 12.62 3.01
N GLY A 227 0.66 13.59 3.49
CA GLY A 227 0.69 14.03 4.89
C GLY A 227 0.31 12.91 5.86
N LEU A 228 -0.74 12.15 5.57
CA LEU A 228 -1.15 10.99 6.37
C LEU A 228 -0.07 9.89 6.38
N ILE A 229 0.61 9.68 5.26
CA ILE A 229 1.71 8.70 5.18
C ILE A 229 2.93 9.20 5.95
N SER A 230 3.32 10.47 5.79
CA SER A 230 4.49 11.04 6.46
C SER A 230 4.33 11.09 7.97
N GLN A 231 3.09 11.26 8.46
CA GLN A 231 2.74 11.21 9.88
C GLN A 231 2.45 9.80 10.39
N GLU A 232 2.60 8.80 9.54
CA GLU A 232 2.42 7.39 9.88
C GLU A 232 0.99 7.03 10.35
N TYR A 233 -0.04 7.72 9.87
CA TYR A 233 -1.44 7.30 10.06
C TYR A 233 -1.87 6.22 9.09
N ILE A 234 -1.31 6.24 7.87
CA ILE A 234 -1.45 5.19 6.86
C ILE A 234 -0.08 4.82 6.29
N VAL A 235 0.02 3.65 5.67
CA VAL A 235 1.28 3.15 5.08
C VAL A 235 0.97 2.46 3.74
N ARG A 236 1.94 2.50 2.81
CA ARG A 236 1.89 1.75 1.56
C ARG A 236 2.38 0.31 1.78
N ASP A 237 1.57 -0.67 1.38
CA ASP A 237 1.95 -2.09 1.28
C ASP A 237 1.77 -2.54 -0.18
N GLY A 238 2.84 -2.49 -0.95
CA GLY A 238 2.79 -2.65 -2.40
C GLY A 238 1.97 -1.55 -3.08
N ARG A 239 0.78 -1.90 -3.57
CA ARG A 239 -0.16 -0.94 -4.18
C ARG A 239 -1.29 -0.52 -3.24
N GLU A 240 -1.43 -1.19 -2.11
CA GLU A 240 -2.51 -0.95 -1.15
C GLU A 240 -2.11 0.08 -0.10
N LEU A 241 -3.11 0.75 0.46
CA LEU A 241 -2.98 1.64 1.61
C LEU A 241 -3.55 0.92 2.84
N LEU A 242 -2.77 0.87 3.89
CA LEU A 242 -3.16 0.27 5.17
C LEU A 242 -3.23 1.35 6.24
N ALA A 243 -4.28 1.33 7.06
CA ALA A 243 -4.31 2.10 8.29
C ALA A 243 -3.26 1.53 9.25
N THR A 244 -2.46 2.40 9.85
CA THR A 244 -1.51 2.00 10.90
C THR A 244 -2.24 1.91 12.24
N ARG A 245 -1.59 1.29 13.23
CA ARG A 245 -2.09 1.30 14.60
C ARG A 245 -2.35 2.74 15.10
N ARG A 246 -1.43 3.67 14.83
CA ARG A 246 -1.58 5.08 15.21
C ARG A 246 -2.83 5.72 14.60
N GLY A 247 -3.14 5.41 13.34
CA GLY A 247 -4.34 5.90 12.67
C GLY A 247 -5.61 5.33 13.30
N ILE A 248 -5.63 4.02 13.55
CA ILE A 248 -6.77 3.33 14.17
C ILE A 248 -7.02 3.86 15.60
N GLU A 249 -5.97 3.98 16.41
CA GLU A 249 -6.04 4.49 17.78
C GLU A 249 -6.55 5.94 17.83
N LEU A 250 -6.14 6.80 16.87
CA LEU A 250 -6.64 8.17 16.79
C LEU A 250 -8.16 8.21 16.56
N ILE A 251 -8.65 7.45 15.57
CA ILE A 251 -10.08 7.41 15.27
C ILE A 251 -10.87 6.86 16.47
N ALA A 252 -10.42 5.74 17.04
CA ALA A 252 -11.06 5.16 18.21
C ALA A 252 -11.08 6.12 19.41
N LEU A 253 -10.03 6.92 19.61
CA LEU A 253 -9.99 7.95 20.64
C LEU A 253 -11.03 9.05 20.39
N LEU A 254 -11.11 9.58 19.17
CA LEU A 254 -12.09 10.60 18.81
C LEU A 254 -13.54 10.11 18.99
N GLU A 255 -13.82 8.85 18.68
CA GLU A 255 -15.12 8.22 18.90
C GLU A 255 -15.44 8.09 20.39
N ARG A 256 -14.49 7.67 21.22
CA ARG A 256 -14.65 7.57 22.69
C ARG A 256 -14.91 8.92 23.34
N ILE A 257 -14.28 9.99 22.86
CA ILE A 257 -14.50 11.36 23.32
C ILE A 257 -15.87 11.89 22.86
N GLY A 258 -16.54 11.21 21.92
CA GLY A 258 -17.82 11.63 21.34
C GLY A 258 -17.67 12.69 20.24
N LEU A 259 -16.47 12.81 19.64
CA LEU A 259 -16.17 13.75 18.56
C LEU A 259 -16.37 13.10 17.17
N LYS A 260 -17.49 12.39 16.97
CA LYS A 260 -17.81 11.71 15.71
C LYS A 260 -17.86 12.64 14.50
N THR A 261 -18.16 13.91 14.70
CA THR A 261 -18.14 14.92 13.63
C THR A 261 -16.76 15.08 12.98
N LEU A 262 -15.68 14.88 13.72
CA LEU A 262 -14.31 14.93 13.19
C LEU A 262 -13.91 13.67 12.40
N THR A 263 -14.67 12.59 12.52
CA THR A 263 -14.42 11.32 11.82
C THR A 263 -15.40 11.08 10.66
N SER A 264 -16.27 12.05 10.40
CA SER A 264 -17.29 12.00 9.35
C SER A 264 -17.04 13.06 8.27
N PRO A 265 -17.31 12.76 6.99
CA PRO A 265 -17.29 13.77 5.93
C PRO A 265 -18.40 14.82 6.07
N SER A 266 -19.42 14.57 6.89
CA SER A 266 -20.58 15.47 7.05
C SER A 266 -20.20 16.87 7.53
N LEU A 267 -19.20 17.00 8.40
CA LEU A 267 -18.71 18.32 8.86
C LEU A 267 -18.20 19.17 7.69
N THR A 268 -17.46 18.56 6.77
CA THR A 268 -16.97 19.26 5.57
C THR A 268 -18.14 19.67 4.69
N GLY A 269 -19.14 18.78 4.50
CA GLY A 269 -20.37 19.08 3.76
C GLY A 269 -21.13 20.26 4.35
N GLU A 270 -21.28 20.30 5.67
CA GLU A 270 -21.94 21.39 6.39
C GLU A 270 -21.22 22.73 6.18
N TRP A 271 -19.89 22.74 6.24
CA TRP A 271 -19.11 23.95 6.05
C TRP A 271 -19.15 24.42 4.59
N GLU A 272 -19.03 23.53 3.62
CA GLU A 272 -19.17 23.88 2.20
C GLU A 272 -20.57 24.43 1.89
N TYR A 273 -21.62 23.84 2.47
CA TYR A 273 -22.97 24.35 2.33
C TYR A 273 -23.12 25.78 2.90
N LYS A 274 -22.61 26.01 4.10
CA LYS A 274 -22.61 27.34 4.73
C LYS A 274 -21.77 28.37 3.95
N LEU A 275 -20.65 27.97 3.38
CA LEU A 275 -19.84 28.83 2.52
C LEU A 275 -20.58 29.20 1.24
N LYS A 276 -21.34 28.27 0.66
CA LYS A 276 -22.20 28.55 -0.50
C LYS A 276 -23.34 29.53 -0.14
N GLN A 277 -23.91 29.39 1.03
CA GLN A 277 -24.90 30.37 1.54
C GLN A 277 -24.28 31.77 1.75
N MET A 278 -23.02 31.84 2.20
CA MET A 278 -22.30 33.11 2.31
C MET A 278 -22.05 33.74 0.94
N GLU A 279 -21.66 32.95 -0.04
CA GLU A 279 -21.47 33.40 -1.44
C GLU A 279 -22.78 34.01 -2.02
N GLN A 280 -23.91 33.41 -1.65
CA GLN A 280 -25.26 33.90 -2.02
C GLN A 280 -25.78 35.03 -1.12
N ALA A 281 -24.98 35.53 -0.19
CA ALA A 281 -25.36 36.52 0.82
C ALA A 281 -26.55 36.09 1.73
N ALA A 282 -26.84 34.79 1.80
CA ALA A 282 -27.89 34.23 2.67
C ALA A 282 -27.41 33.99 4.11
N LEU A 283 -26.09 33.84 4.33
CA LEU A 283 -25.49 33.66 5.66
C LEU A 283 -24.42 34.75 5.89
N PRO A 284 -24.50 35.53 6.99
CA PRO A 284 -23.45 36.47 7.35
C PRO A 284 -22.17 35.77 7.78
N ARG A 285 -21.00 36.35 7.42
CA ARG A 285 -19.67 35.84 7.80
C ARG A 285 -19.54 35.66 9.33
N ASP A 286 -20.05 36.59 10.12
CA ASP A 286 -19.92 36.56 11.58
C ASP A 286 -20.67 35.38 12.18
N SER A 287 -21.85 35.04 11.64
CA SER A 287 -22.61 33.84 12.05
C SER A 287 -21.86 32.55 11.74
N PHE A 288 -21.21 32.48 10.59
CA PHE A 288 -20.36 31.33 10.23
C PHE A 288 -19.18 31.20 11.20
N MET A 289 -18.47 32.31 11.47
CA MET A 289 -17.32 32.32 12.39
C MET A 289 -17.71 31.99 13.83
N GLU A 290 -18.90 32.42 14.28
CA GLU A 290 -19.42 32.06 15.61
C GLU A 290 -19.68 30.55 15.71
N GLY A 291 -20.23 29.93 14.67
CA GLY A 291 -20.39 28.49 14.60
C GLY A 291 -19.06 27.74 14.72
N ILE A 292 -17.99 28.23 14.06
CA ILE A 292 -16.64 27.63 14.17
C ILE A 292 -16.08 27.75 15.59
N LYS A 293 -16.23 28.94 16.22
CA LYS A 293 -15.78 29.17 17.59
C LYS A 293 -16.51 28.27 18.59
N THR A 294 -17.82 28.12 18.43
CA THR A 294 -18.65 27.25 19.26
C THR A 294 -18.20 25.80 19.14
N LEU A 295 -18.06 25.28 17.92
CA LEU A 295 -17.56 23.91 17.67
C LEU A 295 -16.17 23.71 18.29
N THR A 296 -15.26 24.68 18.11
CA THR A 296 -13.91 24.59 18.68
C THR A 296 -13.96 24.55 20.21
N GLY A 297 -14.80 25.39 20.84
CA GLY A 297 -15.04 25.40 22.29
C GLY A 297 -15.57 24.06 22.79
N GLU A 298 -16.53 23.45 22.08
CA GLU A 298 -17.08 22.13 22.40
C GLU A 298 -16.03 21.03 22.31
N ILE A 299 -15.21 21.04 21.26
CA ILE A 299 -14.12 20.07 21.10
C ILE A 299 -13.16 20.15 22.29
N VAL A 300 -12.70 21.36 22.62
CA VAL A 300 -11.77 21.58 23.73
C VAL A 300 -12.39 21.14 25.05
N LYS A 301 -13.66 21.48 25.28
CA LYS A 301 -14.38 21.07 26.50
C LYS A 301 -14.47 19.57 26.62
N ARG A 302 -14.95 18.86 25.57
CA ARG A 302 -15.08 17.40 25.57
C ARG A 302 -13.75 16.68 25.81
N VAL A 303 -12.66 17.18 25.23
CA VAL A 303 -11.32 16.60 25.46
C VAL A 303 -10.88 16.78 26.90
N LYS A 304 -11.14 17.96 27.51
CA LYS A 304 -10.83 18.22 28.93
C LYS A 304 -11.67 17.34 29.84
N ASP A 305 -12.99 17.33 29.66
CA ASP A 305 -13.93 16.53 30.46
C ASP A 305 -13.56 15.03 30.40
N PHE A 306 -13.21 14.53 29.22
CA PHE A 306 -12.77 13.14 29.05
C PHE A 306 -11.48 12.84 29.82
N ARG A 307 -10.51 13.76 29.79
CA ARG A 307 -9.25 13.61 30.53
C ARG A 307 -9.47 13.66 32.05
N GLU A 308 -10.33 14.57 32.52
CA GLU A 308 -10.67 14.68 33.93
C GLU A 308 -11.44 13.45 34.43
N ALA A 309 -12.40 12.96 33.62
CA ALA A 309 -13.12 11.73 33.97
C ALA A 309 -12.19 10.51 34.06
N GLN A 310 -11.20 10.40 33.19
CA GLN A 310 -10.19 9.32 33.27
C GLN A 310 -9.33 9.44 34.53
N GLN A 311 -9.04 10.65 35.01
CA GLN A 311 -8.24 10.87 36.22
C GLN A 311 -9.03 10.60 37.52
N GLN A 312 -10.37 10.70 37.48
CA GLN A 312 -11.26 10.48 38.62
C GLN A 312 -11.67 9.03 38.84
N VAL A 313 -11.42 8.14 37.87
CA VAL A 313 -11.71 6.71 38.06
C VAL A 313 -10.65 6.09 38.93
N GLU A 314 -10.96 5.94 40.22
CA GLU A 314 -10.17 5.14 41.17
C GLU A 314 -10.51 3.66 40.96
N LEU A 315 -9.60 2.92 40.35
CA LEU A 315 -9.67 1.46 40.28
C LEU A 315 -9.03 0.88 41.57
N PRO A 316 -9.49 -0.30 42.04
CA PRO A 316 -8.85 -0.98 43.18
C PRO A 316 -7.35 -1.14 42.92
N GLU A 317 -6.55 -0.88 43.94
CA GLU A 317 -5.11 -1.15 43.85
C GLU A 317 -4.86 -2.63 43.58
N MET A 318 -3.83 -2.92 42.84
CA MET A 318 -3.35 -4.29 42.71
C MET A 318 -2.46 -4.61 43.94
N GLU A 319 -2.92 -5.55 44.75
CA GLU A 319 -2.16 -6.06 45.90
C GLU A 319 -1.01 -6.96 45.46
N LEU A 320 -0.07 -6.38 44.73
CA LEU A 320 1.12 -7.05 44.20
C LEU A 320 2.38 -6.29 44.58
N ASP A 321 3.47 -7.04 44.76
CA ASP A 321 4.79 -6.45 44.94
C ASP A 321 5.30 -5.86 43.61
N CYS A 322 5.89 -4.68 43.69
CA CYS A 322 6.54 -4.07 42.54
C CYS A 322 7.74 -4.93 42.11
N PRO A 323 7.82 -5.40 40.84
CA PRO A 323 8.93 -6.24 40.41
C PRO A 323 10.29 -5.51 40.43
N SER A 324 10.29 -4.17 40.46
CA SER A 324 11.51 -3.37 40.44
C SER A 324 12.02 -2.96 41.82
N CYS A 325 11.15 -2.68 42.81
CA CYS A 325 11.56 -2.18 44.12
C CYS A 325 10.90 -2.91 45.29
N HIS A 326 10.09 -3.92 45.03
CA HIS A 326 9.39 -4.77 46.01
C HIS A 326 8.45 -4.02 46.97
N ALA A 327 8.05 -2.78 46.63
CA ALA A 327 7.03 -2.06 47.38
C ALA A 327 5.66 -2.71 47.15
N LEU A 328 4.91 -2.95 48.23
CA LEU A 328 3.57 -3.54 48.17
C LEU A 328 2.54 -2.53 47.65
N GLY A 329 1.64 -3.00 46.82
CA GLY A 329 0.53 -2.22 46.28
C GLY A 329 0.92 -1.40 45.07
N LEU A 330 0.32 -1.75 43.94
CA LEU A 330 0.49 -1.01 42.67
C LEU A 330 -0.76 -0.17 42.38
N LYS A 331 -0.54 1.11 42.11
CA LYS A 331 -1.61 1.99 41.67
C LYS A 331 -2.17 1.50 40.31
N ASN A 332 -3.47 1.24 40.29
CA ASN A 332 -4.19 0.81 39.13
C ASN A 332 -5.01 1.99 38.57
N THR A 333 -4.77 2.37 37.33
CA THR A 333 -5.50 3.41 36.63
C THR A 333 -6.09 2.84 35.32
N LEU A 334 -6.91 3.61 34.62
CA LEU A 334 -7.45 3.19 33.32
C LEU A 334 -6.35 2.98 32.27
N ASP A 335 -5.24 3.72 32.36
CA ASP A 335 -4.18 3.71 31.34
C ASP A 335 -3.00 2.81 31.68
N ALA A 336 -2.74 2.61 32.98
CA ALA A 336 -1.51 1.92 33.42
C ALA A 336 -1.62 1.37 34.84
N VAL A 337 -0.76 0.38 35.11
CA VAL A 337 -0.40 -0.07 36.44
C VAL A 337 0.97 0.49 36.76
N SER A 338 1.14 1.14 37.89
CA SER A 338 2.38 1.84 38.28
C SER A 338 2.73 1.73 39.74
N CYS A 339 4.01 1.78 40.08
CA CYS A 339 4.49 1.83 41.44
C CYS A 339 4.48 3.28 41.96
N ARG A 340 4.15 3.45 43.24
CA ARG A 340 4.23 4.75 43.94
C ARG A 340 5.64 5.09 44.40
N SER A 341 6.48 4.06 44.61
CA SER A 341 7.82 4.18 45.23
C SER A 341 8.94 4.26 44.20
N CYS A 342 8.71 3.81 42.94
CA CYS A 342 9.73 3.83 41.89
C CYS A 342 9.13 4.20 40.51
N LYS A 343 9.95 4.14 39.47
CA LYS A 343 9.53 4.49 38.08
C LYS A 343 8.89 3.32 37.33
N PHE A 344 8.55 2.22 37.98
CA PHE A 344 7.89 1.09 37.34
C PHE A 344 6.49 1.49 36.86
N SER A 345 6.20 1.21 35.60
CA SER A 345 4.88 1.44 35.01
C SER A 345 4.68 0.58 33.76
N ILE A 346 3.54 -0.09 33.68
CA ILE A 346 3.10 -0.84 32.50
C ILE A 346 1.80 -0.24 32.00
N ARG A 347 1.73 0.08 30.72
CA ARG A 347 0.50 0.55 30.09
C ARG A 347 -0.49 -0.59 29.90
N LYS A 348 -1.78 -0.33 30.07
CA LYS A 348 -2.85 -1.30 29.81
C LYS A 348 -3.08 -1.56 28.33
N VAL A 349 -2.74 -0.62 27.48
CA VAL A 349 -2.78 -0.83 26.02
C VAL A 349 -1.37 -1.10 25.52
N ILE A 350 -1.14 -2.31 25.00
CA ILE A 350 0.14 -2.75 24.44
C ILE A 350 -0.10 -3.20 23.00
N SER A 351 0.60 -2.59 22.06
CA SER A 351 0.48 -2.90 20.62
C SER A 351 -0.97 -2.92 20.11
N GLY A 352 -1.79 -1.95 20.55
CA GLY A 352 -3.19 -1.80 20.15
C GLY A 352 -4.16 -2.80 20.78
N ARG A 353 -3.71 -3.60 21.77
CA ARG A 353 -4.51 -4.54 22.53
C ARG A 353 -4.69 -4.06 23.97
N ASP A 354 -5.95 -4.03 24.42
CA ASP A 354 -6.26 -3.81 25.83
C ASP A 354 -5.91 -5.06 26.65
N MET A 355 -5.08 -4.88 27.66
CA MET A 355 -4.66 -5.93 28.59
C MET A 355 -5.66 -6.05 29.72
N THR A 356 -6.05 -7.27 30.07
CA THR A 356 -6.86 -7.51 31.26
C THR A 356 -6.02 -7.37 32.53
N ASP A 357 -6.68 -7.10 33.66
CA ASP A 357 -5.99 -7.01 34.94
C ASP A 357 -5.32 -8.36 35.34
N GLU A 358 -5.90 -9.50 34.92
CA GLU A 358 -5.31 -10.83 35.15
C GLU A 358 -4.03 -11.05 34.34
N GLU A 359 -4.02 -10.65 33.06
CA GLU A 359 -2.83 -10.74 32.20
C GLU A 359 -1.70 -9.83 32.71
N LEU A 360 -2.07 -8.64 33.19
CA LEU A 360 -1.09 -7.73 33.81
C LEU A 360 -0.54 -8.30 35.12
N LYS A 361 -1.38 -8.95 35.96
CA LYS A 361 -0.93 -9.67 37.17
C LYS A 361 0.06 -10.78 36.82
N THR A 362 -0.28 -11.62 35.82
CA THR A 362 0.61 -12.68 35.35
C THR A 362 1.95 -12.11 34.89
N LEU A 363 1.92 -11.02 34.08
CA LEU A 363 3.15 -10.37 33.60
C LEU A 363 4.00 -9.81 34.76
N ILE A 364 3.37 -9.25 35.79
CA ILE A 364 4.06 -8.63 36.92
C ILE A 364 4.66 -9.70 37.87
N VAL A 365 3.90 -10.77 38.14
CA VAL A 365 4.30 -11.82 39.10
C VAL A 365 5.26 -12.81 38.45
N ASP A 366 4.93 -13.32 37.27
CA ASP A 366 5.68 -14.38 36.62
C ASP A 366 6.77 -13.83 35.68
N GLY A 367 6.77 -12.51 35.44
CA GLY A 367 7.69 -11.85 34.51
C GLY A 367 7.35 -12.09 33.04
N ARG A 368 6.39 -13.00 32.74
CA ARG A 368 6.05 -13.43 31.38
C ARG A 368 4.60 -13.90 31.29
N THR A 369 3.93 -13.62 30.16
CA THR A 369 2.60 -14.18 29.84
C THR A 369 2.72 -15.39 28.91
N GLY A 370 1.64 -16.14 28.73
CA GLY A 370 1.48 -17.01 27.55
C GLY A 370 1.33 -16.21 26.26
N ILE A 371 1.07 -16.92 25.14
CA ILE A 371 0.76 -16.28 23.85
C ILE A 371 -0.64 -15.67 23.92
N LEU A 372 -0.73 -14.39 23.60
CA LEU A 372 -1.94 -13.60 23.61
C LEU A 372 -2.31 -13.22 22.17
N HIS A 373 -3.62 -13.18 21.89
CA HIS A 373 -4.16 -12.83 20.58
C HIS A 373 -4.65 -11.37 20.56
N GLY A 374 -4.74 -10.77 19.38
CA GLY A 374 -5.37 -9.46 19.19
C GLY A 374 -4.40 -8.27 19.23
N PHE A 375 -3.11 -8.51 19.22
CA PHE A 375 -2.13 -7.43 18.98
C PHE A 375 -2.21 -6.93 17.55
N THR A 376 -1.90 -5.65 17.38
CA THR A 376 -1.84 -5.01 16.05
C THR A 376 -0.44 -4.44 15.83
N SER A 377 0.20 -4.84 14.74
CA SER A 377 1.51 -4.35 14.36
C SER A 377 1.47 -2.84 14.04
N ARG A 378 2.65 -2.20 13.97
CA ARG A 378 2.76 -0.80 13.52
C ARG A 378 2.06 -0.56 12.18
N PHE A 379 2.01 -1.56 11.31
CA PHE A 379 1.41 -1.50 9.98
C PHE A 379 -0.07 -1.96 9.94
N GLY A 380 -0.74 -2.03 11.09
CA GLY A 380 -2.16 -2.40 11.16
C GLY A 380 -2.46 -3.88 10.92
N LYS A 381 -1.44 -4.76 10.87
CA LYS A 381 -1.64 -6.22 10.70
C LYS A 381 -1.82 -6.88 12.06
N PRO A 382 -2.83 -7.74 12.26
CA PRO A 382 -2.99 -8.49 13.49
C PRO A 382 -1.85 -9.50 13.65
N PHE A 383 -1.45 -9.75 14.89
CA PHE A 383 -0.46 -10.78 15.23
C PHE A 383 -0.67 -11.30 16.66
N GLU A 384 -0.02 -12.41 16.95
CA GLU A 384 -0.02 -13.06 18.24
C GLU A 384 1.39 -13.02 18.83
N ALA A 385 1.49 -12.78 20.14
CA ALA A 385 2.76 -12.73 20.83
C ALA A 385 2.54 -12.95 22.33
N GLY A 386 3.59 -13.31 23.05
CA GLY A 386 3.61 -13.18 24.50
C GLY A 386 4.25 -11.87 24.95
N LEU A 387 4.11 -11.54 26.21
CA LEU A 387 4.77 -10.41 26.84
C LEU A 387 5.76 -10.92 27.89
N GLU A 388 6.89 -10.25 27.97
CA GLU A 388 7.89 -10.48 29.02
C GLU A 388 8.44 -9.15 29.59
N LEU A 389 8.84 -9.15 30.84
CA LEU A 389 9.53 -8.03 31.45
C LEU A 389 11.04 -8.15 31.17
N ASN A 390 11.60 -7.12 30.52
CA ASN A 390 13.04 -7.06 30.30
C ASN A 390 13.78 -6.63 31.58
N ASP A 391 15.13 -6.59 31.56
CA ASP A 391 15.99 -6.20 32.70
C ASP A 391 15.67 -4.81 33.28
N LYS A 392 14.94 -3.96 32.55
CA LYS A 392 14.48 -2.64 33.01
C LYS A 392 13.02 -2.66 33.44
N PHE A 393 12.43 -3.82 33.64
CA PHE A 393 11.03 -4.04 34.00
C PHE A 393 10.05 -3.40 33.04
N ARG A 394 10.38 -3.35 31.73
CA ARG A 394 9.47 -2.89 30.67
C ARG A 394 8.89 -4.08 29.95
N ALA A 395 7.59 -4.04 29.69
CA ALA A 395 6.93 -5.05 28.89
C ALA A 395 7.47 -5.04 27.45
N THR A 396 7.94 -6.17 26.97
CA THR A 396 8.44 -6.43 25.62
C THR A 396 7.69 -7.61 25.02
N LEU A 397 7.53 -7.59 23.71
CA LEU A 397 6.89 -8.68 22.97
C LEU A 397 7.89 -9.80 22.73
N TYR A 398 7.49 -11.04 22.97
CA TYR A 398 8.20 -12.21 22.46
C TYR A 398 7.28 -13.01 21.55
N PHE A 399 7.86 -13.68 20.56
CA PHE A 399 7.13 -14.48 19.60
C PHE A 399 7.43 -15.96 19.84
N PRO A 400 6.40 -16.85 19.78
CA PRO A 400 6.67 -18.29 19.81
C PRO A 400 7.57 -18.65 18.63
N ALA A 401 8.47 -19.60 18.83
CA ALA A 401 9.13 -20.25 17.71
C ALA A 401 8.04 -20.78 16.77
N ARG A 402 8.13 -20.49 15.47
CA ARG A 402 7.16 -21.02 14.50
C ARG A 402 7.26 -22.53 14.53
N GLU A 403 6.11 -23.23 14.50
CA GLU A 403 6.05 -24.70 14.39
C GLU A 403 6.86 -25.23 13.18
N GLU A 404 7.09 -24.41 12.16
CA GLU A 404 8.04 -24.69 11.07
C GLU A 404 9.50 -24.74 11.53
N ASP A 405 9.85 -24.14 12.66
CA ASP A 405 11.18 -24.23 13.27
C ASP A 405 11.28 -25.41 14.24
N GLU A 406 10.18 -25.95 14.76
CA GLU A 406 10.14 -27.17 15.58
C GLU A 406 9.95 -28.45 14.72
N ALA A 407 9.27 -28.36 13.56
CA ALA A 407 9.20 -29.45 12.57
C ALA A 407 10.48 -29.57 11.70
N ALA A 408 11.32 -28.53 11.66
CA ALA A 408 12.71 -28.64 11.31
C ALA A 408 13.41 -29.22 12.56
N GLY A 409 13.30 -30.53 12.73
CA GLY A 409 14.06 -31.29 13.72
C GLY A 409 15.49 -30.82 13.70
N VAL A 410 16.18 -30.86 14.84
CA VAL A 410 17.59 -30.49 15.03
C VAL A 410 18.31 -30.61 13.68
N GLU A 411 18.41 -29.48 12.93
CA GLU A 411 19.14 -29.48 11.66
C GLU A 411 20.53 -29.94 12.05
N GLU A 412 20.90 -31.16 11.69
CA GLU A 412 22.26 -31.65 11.86
C GLU A 412 23.17 -30.67 11.13
N ALA A 413 23.71 -29.74 11.89
CA ALA A 413 24.67 -28.80 11.40
C ALA A 413 25.99 -29.58 11.22
N VAL A 414 26.37 -29.84 9.99
CA VAL A 414 27.60 -30.59 9.67
C VAL A 414 28.72 -29.56 9.52
N LYS A 415 29.83 -29.80 10.22
CA LYS A 415 31.05 -29.01 10.02
C LYS A 415 31.59 -29.29 8.60
N VAL A 416 31.68 -28.24 7.78
CA VAL A 416 32.12 -28.34 6.37
C VAL A 416 33.44 -27.62 6.12
N ALA A 417 33.83 -26.68 6.95
CA ALA A 417 35.10 -25.96 6.83
C ALA A 417 35.48 -25.28 8.13
N SER A 418 36.75 -24.83 8.22
CA SER A 418 37.19 -23.85 9.21
C SER A 418 37.74 -22.62 8.47
N VAL A 419 37.55 -21.41 9.04
CA VAL A 419 37.99 -20.16 8.44
C VAL A 419 38.64 -19.28 9.47
N ALA A 420 39.79 -18.72 9.14
CA ALA A 420 40.43 -17.67 9.95
C ALA A 420 39.81 -16.31 9.62
N ILE A 421 39.16 -15.71 10.60
CA ILE A 421 38.55 -14.37 10.44
C ILE A 421 39.52 -13.33 11.04
N PRO A 422 39.91 -12.28 10.31
CA PRO A 422 40.81 -11.26 10.81
C PRO A 422 40.36 -10.69 12.15
N ASP A 423 41.27 -10.58 13.11
CA ASP A 423 41.06 -10.11 14.48
C ASP A 423 40.12 -10.97 15.38
N MET A 424 39.62 -12.10 14.87
CA MET A 424 38.67 -12.95 15.60
C MET A 424 39.11 -14.40 15.78
N GLY A 425 40.14 -14.86 15.06
CA GLY A 425 40.69 -16.22 15.15
C GLY A 425 40.05 -17.20 14.19
N GLU A 426 40.29 -18.51 14.44
CA GLU A 426 39.76 -19.59 13.62
C GLU A 426 38.40 -20.06 14.10
N HIS A 427 37.44 -20.17 13.20
CA HIS A 427 36.07 -20.56 13.47
C HIS A 427 35.57 -21.64 12.51
N ASP A 428 34.73 -22.53 13.06
CA ASP A 428 34.10 -23.59 12.28
C ASP A 428 32.88 -23.04 11.53
N VAL A 429 32.76 -23.44 10.27
CA VAL A 429 31.61 -23.19 9.41
C VAL A 429 30.76 -24.44 9.34
N MET A 430 29.54 -24.34 9.79
CA MET A 430 28.55 -25.40 9.82
C MET A 430 27.57 -25.24 8.66
N GLU A 431 27.30 -26.31 7.93
CA GLU A 431 26.27 -26.35 6.89
C GLU A 431 24.94 -26.81 7.47
N THR A 432 23.88 -26.08 7.11
CA THR A 432 22.49 -26.49 7.33
C THR A 432 21.74 -26.41 5.99
N ALA A 433 20.55 -26.95 5.90
CA ALA A 433 19.75 -26.91 4.67
C ALA A 433 19.50 -25.48 4.15
N LYS A 434 19.43 -24.49 5.04
CA LYS A 434 19.05 -23.10 4.69
C LYS A 434 20.17 -22.09 4.81
N ALA A 435 21.22 -22.38 5.59
CA ALA A 435 22.26 -21.40 5.90
C ALA A 435 23.60 -22.02 6.23
N TRP A 436 24.65 -21.24 6.07
CA TRP A 436 25.97 -21.43 6.63
C TRP A 436 26.03 -20.77 8.01
N LYS A 437 26.31 -21.52 9.07
CA LYS A 437 26.32 -21.02 10.45
C LYS A 437 27.73 -21.03 11.03
N ILE A 438 28.09 -19.95 11.70
CA ILE A 438 29.30 -19.84 12.50
C ILE A 438 28.84 -19.73 13.96
N PRO A 439 28.94 -20.81 14.76
CA PRO A 439 28.26 -20.91 16.05
C PRO A 439 28.76 -19.95 17.13
N SER A 440 30.02 -19.55 17.07
CA SER A 440 30.63 -18.71 18.11
C SER A 440 31.55 -17.68 17.50
N LEU A 441 31.04 -16.46 17.27
CA LEU A 441 31.83 -15.32 16.86
C LEU A 441 31.76 -14.25 17.95
N THR A 442 32.90 -13.69 18.33
CA THR A 442 32.92 -12.60 19.32
C THR A 442 32.73 -11.27 18.58
N LEU A 443 31.54 -10.67 18.66
CA LEU A 443 31.20 -9.38 18.10
C LEU A 443 31.24 -8.31 19.20
N GLY A 444 32.37 -7.61 19.31
CA GLY A 444 32.57 -6.64 20.39
C GLY A 444 32.68 -7.30 21.79
N LYS A 445 31.68 -7.10 22.65
CA LYS A 445 31.62 -7.70 24.00
C LYS A 445 30.70 -8.91 24.12
N GLU A 446 30.04 -9.31 23.04
CA GLU A 446 29.02 -10.37 23.01
C GLU A 446 29.44 -11.53 22.12
N HIS A 447 29.18 -12.76 22.55
CA HIS A 447 29.27 -13.95 21.69
C HIS A 447 27.97 -14.09 20.90
N ALA A 448 28.03 -14.05 19.58
CA ALA A 448 26.88 -14.20 18.73
C ALA A 448 27.11 -15.26 17.63
N ALA A 449 26.10 -16.03 17.31
CA ALA A 449 26.12 -16.88 16.12
C ALA A 449 25.88 -16.03 14.87
N VAL A 450 26.75 -16.16 13.88
CA VAL A 450 26.57 -15.53 12.57
C VAL A 450 25.96 -16.56 11.61
N SER A 451 24.95 -16.14 10.85
CA SER A 451 24.28 -17.00 9.87
C SER A 451 24.25 -16.31 8.51
N VAL A 452 24.71 -17.01 7.49
CA VAL A 452 24.68 -16.58 6.09
C VAL A 452 23.70 -17.46 5.32
N SER A 453 22.61 -16.90 4.84
CA SER A 453 21.62 -17.66 4.07
C SER A 453 22.26 -18.28 2.81
N ARG A 454 21.94 -19.54 2.52
CA ARG A 454 22.38 -20.21 1.28
C ARG A 454 21.82 -19.58 0.02
N THR A 455 20.70 -18.87 0.15
CA THR A 455 20.11 -18.11 -0.96
C THR A 455 19.82 -16.67 -0.52
N ILE A 456 20.43 -15.72 -1.21
CA ILE A 456 20.22 -14.27 -0.96
C ILE A 456 19.66 -13.65 -2.25
N LEU A 457 18.48 -13.04 -2.16
CA LEU A 457 17.81 -12.37 -3.28
C LEU A 457 17.74 -13.24 -4.56
N GLY A 458 17.36 -14.51 -4.39
CA GLY A 458 17.23 -15.46 -5.49
C GLY A 458 18.55 -16.02 -6.03
N ARG A 459 19.70 -15.65 -5.44
CA ARG A 459 21.02 -16.16 -5.81
C ARG A 459 21.55 -17.11 -4.74
N GLU A 460 21.98 -18.31 -5.14
CA GLU A 460 22.67 -19.25 -4.26
C GLU A 460 24.08 -18.75 -3.91
N ILE A 461 24.45 -18.86 -2.64
CA ILE A 461 25.74 -18.44 -2.10
C ILE A 461 26.55 -19.70 -1.80
N PRO A 462 27.54 -20.03 -2.63
CA PRO A 462 28.35 -21.23 -2.43
C PRO A 462 29.35 -21.02 -1.27
N LEU A 463 29.81 -22.14 -0.70
CA LEU A 463 30.69 -22.16 0.47
C LEU A 463 31.99 -21.39 0.27
N ASP A 464 32.63 -21.50 -0.90
CA ASP A 464 33.85 -20.75 -1.24
C ASP A 464 33.68 -19.24 -1.09
N GLN A 465 32.55 -18.71 -1.50
CA GLN A 465 32.24 -17.28 -1.36
C GLN A 465 31.98 -16.90 0.11
N VAL A 466 31.34 -17.76 0.89
CA VAL A 466 31.17 -17.54 2.34
C VAL A 466 32.51 -17.52 3.06
N LEU A 467 33.41 -18.48 2.77
CA LEU A 467 34.75 -18.50 3.34
C LEU A 467 35.54 -17.25 2.97
N LYS A 468 35.44 -16.81 1.72
CA LYS A 468 36.07 -15.56 1.25
C LYS A 468 35.54 -14.32 1.94
N ILE A 469 34.21 -14.20 2.08
CA ILE A 469 33.55 -13.09 2.81
C ILE A 469 34.04 -13.02 4.26
N LEU A 470 34.21 -14.16 4.91
CA LEU A 470 34.65 -14.20 6.30
C LEU A 470 36.16 -13.93 6.46
N ALA A 471 37.00 -14.47 5.54
CA ALA A 471 38.44 -14.32 5.58
C ALA A 471 38.94 -12.95 5.07
N GLU A 472 38.35 -12.45 3.98
CA GLU A 472 38.80 -11.22 3.29
C GLU A 472 37.84 -10.06 3.51
N GLY A 473 36.71 -10.28 4.19
CA GLY A 473 35.66 -9.27 4.41
C GLY A 473 34.75 -9.04 3.20
N LYS A 474 35.06 -9.62 2.02
CA LYS A 474 34.35 -9.35 0.76
C LYS A 474 34.37 -10.56 -0.19
N SER A 475 33.23 -10.81 -0.88
CA SER A 475 33.12 -11.84 -1.92
C SER A 475 33.72 -11.38 -3.26
N ASP A 476 33.79 -12.28 -4.23
CA ASP A 476 33.91 -11.93 -5.63
C ASP A 476 32.66 -11.21 -6.12
N LEU A 477 32.72 -10.58 -7.32
CA LEU A 477 31.55 -9.96 -7.94
C LEU A 477 30.54 -11.06 -8.33
N MET A 478 29.48 -11.19 -7.57
CA MET A 478 28.43 -12.15 -7.82
C MET A 478 27.34 -11.51 -8.71
N LYS A 479 26.94 -12.24 -9.76
CA LYS A 479 25.97 -11.77 -10.75
C LYS A 479 24.60 -12.37 -10.52
N GLY A 480 23.55 -11.60 -10.84
CA GLY A 480 22.20 -12.12 -10.93
C GLY A 480 21.40 -12.13 -9.63
N PHE A 481 21.69 -11.27 -8.65
CA PHE A 481 20.79 -10.99 -7.55
C PHE A 481 19.50 -10.33 -8.06
N ILE A 482 18.35 -10.69 -7.54
CA ILE A 482 17.06 -10.11 -7.93
C ILE A 482 16.64 -9.06 -6.91
N SER A 483 16.60 -7.79 -7.31
CA SER A 483 16.13 -6.70 -6.45
C SER A 483 14.67 -6.92 -6.01
N GLN A 484 14.40 -6.92 -4.72
CA GLN A 484 13.03 -7.04 -4.21
C GLN A 484 12.14 -5.86 -4.63
N ARG A 485 12.72 -4.68 -4.73
CA ARG A 485 12.01 -3.44 -5.09
C ARG A 485 11.73 -3.32 -6.58
N THR A 486 12.73 -3.62 -7.44
CA THR A 486 12.63 -3.36 -8.88
C THR A 486 12.38 -4.62 -9.70
N LYS A 487 12.49 -5.82 -9.08
CA LYS A 487 12.43 -7.15 -9.73
C LYS A 487 13.42 -7.31 -10.89
N ARG A 488 14.46 -6.47 -10.95
CA ARG A 488 15.52 -6.53 -11.96
C ARG A 488 16.75 -7.20 -11.41
N PRO A 489 17.51 -7.95 -12.24
CA PRO A 489 18.79 -8.50 -11.83
C PRO A 489 19.83 -7.39 -11.63
N PHE A 490 20.73 -7.60 -10.68
CA PHE A 490 21.88 -6.74 -10.43
C PHE A 490 23.08 -7.57 -9.97
N ASP A 491 24.26 -7.00 -10.13
CA ASP A 491 25.53 -7.61 -9.71
C ASP A 491 26.08 -6.83 -8.52
N ALA A 492 26.60 -7.56 -7.53
CA ALA A 492 27.15 -6.94 -6.31
C ALA A 492 28.19 -7.86 -5.65
N TYR A 493 29.02 -7.25 -4.81
CA TYR A 493 29.82 -7.96 -3.83
C TYR A 493 29.03 -8.12 -2.54
N LEU A 494 29.23 -9.23 -1.84
CA LEU A 494 28.77 -9.39 -0.46
C LEU A 494 29.91 -9.00 0.48
N VAL A 495 29.60 -8.19 1.49
CA VAL A 495 30.58 -7.66 2.43
C VAL A 495 30.18 -8.00 3.86
N PHE A 496 31.14 -8.54 4.64
CA PHE A 496 30.94 -8.85 6.05
C PHE A 496 31.23 -7.63 6.91
N ASN A 497 30.29 -7.29 7.77
CA ASN A 497 30.49 -6.25 8.77
C ASN A 497 30.86 -6.87 10.11
N ALA A 498 32.14 -6.83 10.45
CA ALA A 498 32.70 -7.43 11.66
C ALA A 498 32.15 -6.85 12.97
N LYS A 499 31.58 -5.61 12.95
CA LYS A 499 30.98 -5.00 14.16
C LYS A 499 29.55 -5.50 14.43
N THR A 500 28.82 -5.87 13.40
CA THR A 500 27.39 -6.23 13.50
C THR A 500 27.12 -7.70 13.18
N GLY A 501 28.09 -8.45 12.66
CA GLY A 501 27.94 -9.83 12.19
C GLY A 501 27.05 -9.99 10.96
N LYS A 502 26.72 -8.89 10.25
CA LYS A 502 25.77 -8.91 9.13
C LYS A 502 26.48 -8.87 7.80
N ILE A 503 25.88 -9.55 6.81
CA ILE A 503 26.29 -9.47 5.41
C ILE A 503 25.52 -8.32 4.72
N GLY A 504 26.26 -7.43 4.06
CA GLY A 504 25.72 -6.33 3.27
C GLY A 504 26.08 -6.46 1.78
N PHE A 505 25.58 -5.51 0.97
CA PHE A 505 25.90 -5.41 -0.45
C PHE A 505 26.81 -4.22 -0.72
N GLU A 506 27.84 -4.45 -1.54
CA GLU A 506 28.65 -3.38 -2.14
C GLU A 506 28.55 -3.47 -3.67
N PHE A 507 28.26 -2.35 -4.32
CA PHE A 507 28.06 -2.32 -5.77
C PHE A 507 29.36 -1.99 -6.49
N PRO A 508 29.61 -2.62 -7.68
CA PRO A 508 30.76 -2.26 -8.49
C PRO A 508 30.69 -0.77 -8.91
N PRO A 509 31.82 -0.11 -9.10
CA PRO A 509 31.86 1.27 -9.61
C PRO A 509 31.08 1.34 -10.93
N ARG A 510 30.18 2.33 -11.04
CA ARG A 510 29.50 2.56 -12.31
C ARG A 510 30.50 3.05 -13.35
N GLU A 511 30.76 2.27 -14.39
CA GLU A 511 31.47 2.78 -15.57
C GLU A 511 30.67 3.98 -16.13
N ARG A 512 31.28 5.17 -16.08
CA ARG A 512 30.74 6.35 -16.76
C ARG A 512 30.85 6.10 -18.26
N LYS A 513 29.77 5.71 -18.92
CA LYS A 513 29.63 5.74 -20.38
C LYS A 513 29.47 7.19 -20.84
N TYR A 514 30.52 7.98 -20.73
CA TYR A 514 30.68 9.20 -21.52
C TYR A 514 32.13 9.32 -21.91
N PRO A 515 32.47 9.37 -23.22
CA PRO A 515 33.76 9.83 -23.64
C PRO A 515 33.89 11.32 -23.29
N ALA A 516 35.03 11.68 -22.75
CA ALA A 516 35.39 13.06 -22.53
C ALA A 516 35.32 13.86 -23.85
N LYS A 517 34.56 14.93 -23.86
CA LYS A 517 34.76 16.13 -24.63
C LYS A 517 34.25 17.29 -23.83
#